data_c88e50ad1ed872e8e7932959ec9e3959
#
_entry.id   c88e50ad1ed872e8e7932959ec9e3959
#
_cell.length_a   1.000
_cell.length_b   1.000
_cell.length_c   1.000
_cell.angle_alpha   90.00
_cell.angle_beta   90.00
_cell.angle_gamma   90.00
#
_symmetry.space_group_name_H-M   'P 1'
#
loop_
_entity.id
_entity.type
_entity.pdbx_description
1 polymer ?
#
loop_
_entity_poly.entity_id
_entity_poly.type
_entity_poly.pdbx_seq_one_letter_code
_entity_poly.pdbx_strand_id
1 'polypeptide(L)'
;MKKLLSCAFNMDSGCVELKFNDGSMIAINCTAVENKVADNMYQRSELDYLIYNDPLAYADLVLNGNPEAYLKSVTEYKPLD
;
A
#
# COMPACT_ATOMS: atom_id res chain seq x y z
N MET A 1 -0.58 10.43 -22.70
CA MET A 1 -0.93 9.39 -21.74
C MET A 1 -0.08 9.53 -20.48
N LYS A 2 -0.72 9.47 -19.33
CA LYS A 2 -0.03 9.63 -18.06
C LYS A 2 0.87 8.43 -17.77
N LYS A 3 2.10 8.70 -17.40
CA LYS A 3 3.07 7.66 -17.18
C LYS A 3 3.72 7.84 -15.81
N LEU A 4 3.83 6.76 -15.05
CA LEU A 4 4.44 6.79 -13.73
C LEU A 4 5.95 6.98 -13.84
N LEU A 5 6.47 8.01 -13.20
CA LEU A 5 7.91 8.27 -13.16
C LEU A 5 8.57 7.70 -11.92
N SER A 6 7.89 7.77 -10.78
CA SER A 6 8.47 7.26 -9.54
C SER A 6 7.37 6.89 -8.55
N CYS A 7 7.69 5.97 -7.67
CA CYS A 7 6.81 5.54 -6.59
C CYS A 7 7.68 5.21 -5.40
N ALA A 8 7.50 5.95 -4.30
CA ALA A 8 8.34 5.77 -3.13
C ALA A 8 7.60 6.17 -1.86
N PHE A 9 7.97 5.55 -0.75
CA PHE A 9 7.43 5.90 0.55
C PHE A 9 8.18 7.10 1.11
N ASN A 10 7.44 8.11 1.52
CA ASN A 10 8.00 9.30 2.15
C ASN A 10 7.79 9.21 3.66
N MET A 11 8.86 9.03 4.40
CA MET A 11 8.78 8.86 5.85
C MET A 11 8.29 10.12 6.56
N ASP A 12 8.58 11.29 6.00
CA ASP A 12 8.19 12.56 6.63
C ASP A 12 6.68 12.75 6.59
N SER A 13 6.04 12.37 5.48
CA SER A 13 4.60 12.54 5.34
C SER A 13 3.83 11.28 5.70
N GLY A 14 4.49 10.13 5.77
CA GLY A 14 3.84 8.84 5.99
C GLY A 14 3.02 8.38 4.82
N CYS A 15 3.36 8.83 3.62
CA CYS A 15 2.62 8.53 2.40
C CYS A 15 3.48 7.83 1.36
N VAL A 16 2.85 6.97 0.58
CA VAL A 16 3.47 6.47 -0.65
C VAL A 16 3.14 7.47 -1.76
N GLU A 17 4.16 8.04 -2.37
CA GLU A 17 4.01 9.10 -3.35
C GLU A 17 4.29 8.58 -4.76
N LEU A 18 3.34 8.80 -5.66
CA LEU A 18 3.46 8.45 -7.06
C LEU A 18 3.56 9.72 -7.87
N LYS A 19 4.62 9.83 -8.67
CA LYS A 19 4.83 10.99 -9.53
C LYS A 19 4.71 10.59 -10.98
N PHE A 20 4.03 11.42 -11.76
CA PHE A 20 3.73 11.11 -13.15
C PHE A 20 4.38 12.14 -14.07
N ASN A 21 4.50 11.75 -15.35
CA ASN A 21 5.20 12.56 -16.35
C ASN A 21 4.47 13.87 -16.73
N ASP A 22 3.20 13.98 -16.36
CA ASP A 22 2.43 15.20 -16.63
C ASP A 22 2.52 16.22 -15.50
N GLY A 23 3.35 15.93 -14.48
CA GLY A 23 3.51 16.82 -13.34
C GLY A 23 2.56 16.55 -12.20
N SER A 24 1.65 15.60 -12.36
CA SER A 24 0.72 15.27 -11.29
C SER A 24 1.37 14.31 -10.27
N MET A 25 0.78 14.25 -9.09
CA MET A 25 1.26 13.40 -8.02
C MET A 25 0.08 12.88 -7.21
N ILE A 26 0.18 11.63 -6.79
CA ILE A 26 -0.79 11.02 -5.87
C ILE A 26 -0.04 10.65 -4.60
N ALA A 27 -0.60 11.00 -3.45
CA ALA A 27 -0.04 10.62 -2.15
C ALA A 27 -1.03 9.72 -1.42
N ILE A 28 -0.62 8.52 -1.08
CA ILE A 28 -1.45 7.56 -0.36
C ILE A 28 -1.06 7.59 1.11
N ASN A 29 -1.98 8.04 1.96
CA ASN A 29 -1.74 8.10 3.39
C ASN A 29 -1.80 6.69 3.97
N CYS A 30 -0.65 6.13 4.31
CA CYS A 30 -0.55 4.74 4.75
C CYS A 30 -1.28 4.50 6.07
N THR A 31 -1.22 5.47 6.98
CA THR A 31 -1.93 5.33 8.26
C THR A 31 -3.44 5.26 8.06
N ALA A 32 -3.96 6.10 7.18
CA ALA A 32 -5.39 6.08 6.89
C ALA A 32 -5.82 4.76 6.27
N VAL A 33 -5.00 4.22 5.37
CA VAL A 33 -5.30 2.93 4.76
C VAL A 33 -5.28 1.82 5.79
N GLU A 34 -4.28 1.79 6.67
CA GLU A 34 -4.21 0.77 7.71
C GLU A 34 -5.42 0.84 8.64
N ASN A 35 -5.80 2.03 9.03
CA ASN A 35 -6.94 2.19 9.93
C ASN A 35 -8.24 1.74 9.30
N LYS A 36 -8.34 1.83 7.98
CA LYS A 36 -9.55 1.48 7.27
C LYS A 36 -9.65 0.00 6.95
N VAL A 37 -8.54 -0.64 6.56
CA VAL A 37 -8.61 -1.98 6.00
C VAL A 37 -7.94 -3.05 6.86
N ALA A 38 -7.01 -2.68 7.73
CA ALA A 38 -6.29 -3.67 8.55
C ALA A 38 -7.02 -3.89 9.87
N ASP A 39 -7.42 -5.14 10.12
CA ASP A 39 -8.17 -5.50 11.32
C ASP A 39 -7.29 -5.93 12.48
N ASN A 40 -6.06 -6.31 12.20
CA ASN A 40 -5.19 -6.84 13.23
C ASN A 40 -3.73 -6.56 12.89
N MET A 41 -2.85 -6.94 13.82
CA MET A 41 -1.43 -6.66 13.69
C MET A 41 -0.79 -7.37 12.50
N TYR A 42 -1.24 -8.57 12.19
CA TYR A 42 -0.70 -9.32 11.05
C TYR A 42 -0.99 -8.59 9.74
N GLN A 43 -2.19 -8.06 9.61
CA GLN A 43 -2.56 -7.33 8.41
C GLN A 43 -1.79 -6.03 8.30
N ARG A 44 -1.56 -5.34 9.41
CA ARG A 44 -0.74 -4.13 9.41
C ARG A 44 0.70 -4.45 9.00
N SER A 45 1.23 -5.57 9.46
CA SER A 45 2.59 -5.99 9.09
C SER A 45 2.70 -6.27 7.60
N GLU A 46 1.67 -6.88 7.01
CA GLU A 46 1.66 -7.12 5.57
C GLU A 46 1.69 -5.83 4.76
N LEU A 47 0.91 -4.84 5.19
CA LEU A 47 0.93 -3.55 4.52
C LEU A 47 2.29 -2.87 4.67
N ASP A 48 2.86 -2.90 5.87
CA ASP A 48 4.18 -2.32 6.10
C ASP A 48 5.24 -2.99 5.23
N TYR A 49 5.17 -4.30 5.09
CA TYR A 49 6.10 -5.03 4.25
C TYR A 49 6.05 -4.52 2.81
N LEU A 50 4.84 -4.33 2.27
CA LEU A 50 4.68 -3.80 0.92
C LEU A 50 5.21 -2.37 0.81
N ILE A 51 4.90 -1.55 1.80
CA ILE A 51 5.32 -0.14 1.79
C ILE A 51 6.84 -0.02 1.71
N TYR A 52 7.56 -0.82 2.49
CA TYR A 52 9.02 -0.71 2.55
C TYR A 52 9.73 -1.50 1.48
N ASN A 53 9.15 -2.58 0.99
CA ASN A 53 9.82 -3.46 0.04
C ASN A 53 9.32 -3.33 -1.38
N ASP A 54 8.06 -2.95 -1.57
CA ASP A 54 7.48 -2.83 -2.91
C ASP A 54 6.36 -1.79 -2.90
N PRO A 55 6.73 -0.50 -2.80
CA PRO A 55 5.72 0.55 -2.74
C PRO A 55 4.83 0.62 -3.97
N LEU A 56 5.33 0.20 -5.13
CA LEU A 56 4.52 0.18 -6.34
C LEU A 56 3.39 -0.85 -6.22
N ALA A 57 3.70 -2.04 -5.70
CA ALA A 57 2.68 -3.06 -5.48
C ALA A 57 1.65 -2.58 -4.45
N TYR A 58 2.11 -1.89 -3.42
CA TYR A 58 1.22 -1.31 -2.42
C TYR A 58 0.26 -0.31 -3.06
N ALA A 59 0.80 0.59 -3.87
CA ALA A 59 -0.01 1.61 -4.53
C ALA A 59 -1.03 0.98 -5.49
N ASP A 60 -0.60 -0.01 -6.25
CA ASP A 60 -1.48 -0.71 -7.17
C ASP A 60 -2.62 -1.41 -6.41
N LEU A 61 -2.30 -2.05 -5.29
CA LEU A 61 -3.29 -2.72 -4.48
C LEU A 61 -4.33 -1.74 -3.94
N VAL A 62 -3.89 -0.58 -3.45
CA VAL A 62 -4.79 0.41 -2.86
C VAL A 62 -5.65 1.10 -3.92
N LEU A 63 -5.05 1.44 -5.07
CA LEU A 63 -5.74 2.23 -6.09
C LEU A 63 -6.57 1.39 -7.04
N ASN A 64 -6.11 0.19 -7.37
CA ASN A 64 -6.73 -0.64 -8.40
C ASN A 64 -7.23 -1.98 -7.90
N GLY A 65 -6.79 -2.40 -6.72
CA GLY A 65 -7.15 -3.69 -6.16
C GLY A 65 -8.10 -3.56 -4.99
N ASN A 66 -8.19 -4.63 -4.21
CA ASN A 66 -9.00 -4.67 -3.01
C ASN A 66 -8.10 -5.05 -1.84
N PRO A 67 -7.61 -4.06 -1.08
CA PRO A 67 -6.68 -4.35 0.01
C PRO A 67 -7.30 -5.20 1.12
N GLU A 68 -8.60 -5.06 1.37
CA GLU A 68 -9.25 -5.89 2.38
C GLU A 68 -9.25 -7.37 1.98
N ALA A 69 -9.59 -7.65 0.73
CA ALA A 69 -9.59 -9.02 0.24
C ALA A 69 -8.19 -9.60 0.21
N TYR A 70 -7.21 -8.80 -0.20
CA TYR A 70 -5.82 -9.23 -0.21
C TYR A 70 -5.36 -9.60 1.21
N LEU A 71 -5.64 -8.73 2.18
CA LEU A 71 -5.19 -8.97 3.55
C LEU A 71 -5.86 -10.20 4.14
N LYS A 72 -7.13 -10.40 3.88
CA LYS A 72 -7.80 -11.62 4.33
C LYS A 72 -7.18 -12.85 3.73
N SER A 73 -6.88 -12.79 2.45
CA SER A 73 -6.30 -13.94 1.74
C SER A 73 -4.95 -14.32 2.32
N VAL A 74 -4.06 -13.36 2.53
CA VAL A 74 -2.72 -13.67 3.03
C VAL A 74 -2.71 -14.08 4.49
N THR A 75 -3.63 -13.57 5.30
CA THR A 75 -3.65 -13.93 6.71
C THR A 75 -4.41 -15.22 6.98
N GLU A 76 -5.42 -15.54 6.17
CA GLU A 76 -6.12 -16.82 6.30
C GLU A 76 -5.27 -18.00 5.87
N TYR A 77 -4.33 -17.75 5.00
CA TYR A 77 -3.43 -18.79 4.52
C TYR A 77 -2.38 -19.18 5.52
N LYS A 78 -2.31 -18.48 6.60
CA LYS A 78 -1.31 -18.76 7.59
C LYS A 78 -1.56 -20.13 8.18
N PRO A 79 -0.59 -21.03 8.10
CA PRO A 79 -0.80 -22.35 8.71
C PRO A 79 -0.96 -22.20 10.21
N LEU A 80 -1.92 -22.88 10.71
CA LEU A 80 -2.14 -22.91 12.13
C LEU A 80 -1.27 -23.98 12.72
N ASP A 81 -0.31 -23.58 13.41
CA ASP A 81 0.55 -24.57 14.04
C ASP A 81 0.48 -24.52 15.50
#